data_2114a205f9661941440a76c8a7d3cacd
#
_entry.id   2114a205f9661941440a76c8a7d3cacd
#
_cell.length_a   1.000
_cell.length_b   1.000
_cell.length_c   1.000
_cell.angle_alpha   90.00
_cell.angle_beta   90.00
_cell.angle_gamma   90.00
#
_symmetry.space_group_name_H-M   'P 1'
#
loop_
_entity.id
_entity.type
_entity.pdbx_description
1 polymer ?
#
loop_
_entity_poly.entity_id
_entity_poly.type
_entity_poly.pdbx_seq_one_letter_code
_entity_poly.pdbx_strand_id
1 'polypeptide(L)'
;MSEQTARQGTSQGRRVVVAGAGMAGVQTAVALREQGFTGTVTLIGAEPHQPYDRPPLSKAVLLGKAEGSAFDVDFESLGVELRLGCEVLGVRPGDHELDTEAGPVPYDVLVLATGAEPITLPGTEGVPGVHLLRTLDDAERLRPVLARQHSIVVVGAGWIGAEFATAAREAGCAVTVVEAADRPLAGALPPEVAAPMAAWYADSGAELRTHARVERVEPGAVLLADGTRLPADAVVVGIGARPATAWLAGSGIEVGAHGEVVADAHLHTSVEDVYAVGDCASFPSARYGTRLLVHHWDNALQGPRTVAANILGETPVVYDPVPYFWSEQFGRFVQYAGHHPAADRMVWRGDPASPAWTVCWLREDRLVALLAVGRPRDLAQGRRLIEAGRRMDAEALTDPARPLKDATAD
;
A
#
# COMPACT_ATOMS: atom_id res chain seq x y z
N MET A 1 -5.38 22.42 -37.18
CA MET A 1 -5.68 21.10 -36.57
C MET A 1 -5.15 21.19 -35.14
N SER A 2 -6.04 21.07 -34.16
CA SER A 2 -5.62 21.20 -32.74
C SER A 2 -4.78 19.99 -32.31
N GLU A 3 -3.88 20.18 -31.33
CA GLU A 3 -3.08 19.08 -30.71
C GLU A 3 -3.96 17.88 -30.28
N GLN A 4 -5.21 18.14 -29.93
CA GLN A 4 -6.20 17.11 -29.59
C GLN A 4 -6.54 16.19 -30.79
N THR A 5 -6.57 16.72 -32.02
CA THR A 5 -6.87 15.92 -33.22
C THR A 5 -5.67 15.04 -33.63
N ALA A 6 -4.45 15.51 -33.38
CA ALA A 6 -3.24 14.71 -33.63
C ALA A 6 -3.12 13.53 -32.62
N ARG A 7 -3.47 13.76 -31.35
CA ARG A 7 -3.48 12.71 -30.30
C ARG A 7 -4.53 11.62 -30.56
N GLN A 8 -5.67 11.97 -31.16
CA GLN A 8 -6.71 10.99 -31.50
C GLN A 8 -6.30 10.03 -32.63
N GLY A 9 -5.44 10.46 -33.56
CA GLY A 9 -5.01 9.64 -34.70
C GLY A 9 -4.01 8.52 -34.32
N THR A 10 -3.23 8.69 -33.27
CA THR A 10 -2.21 7.71 -32.84
C THR A 10 -2.71 6.63 -31.87
N SER A 11 -3.84 6.84 -31.22
CA SER A 11 -4.43 5.88 -30.28
C SER A 11 -5.56 5.03 -30.86
N GLN A 12 -6.09 5.38 -32.03
CA GLN A 12 -7.19 4.66 -32.65
C GLN A 12 -6.74 3.26 -33.11
N GLY A 13 -7.37 2.23 -32.54
CA GLY A 13 -7.06 0.83 -32.82
C GLY A 13 -6.03 0.19 -31.86
N ARG A 14 -5.31 0.97 -31.03
CA ARG A 14 -4.41 0.39 -30.01
C ARG A 14 -5.19 -0.27 -28.87
N ARG A 15 -4.65 -1.39 -28.38
CA ARG A 15 -5.22 -2.15 -27.26
C ARG A 15 -4.32 -1.98 -26.04
N VAL A 16 -4.85 -1.37 -24.98
CA VAL A 16 -4.20 -1.34 -23.66
C VAL A 16 -4.84 -2.40 -22.78
N VAL A 17 -4.04 -3.31 -22.29
CA VAL A 17 -4.46 -4.31 -21.30
C VAL A 17 -3.84 -3.96 -19.95
N VAL A 18 -4.67 -3.93 -18.91
CA VAL A 18 -4.26 -3.65 -17.54
C VAL A 18 -4.46 -4.91 -16.71
N ALA A 19 -3.36 -5.49 -16.21
CA ALA A 19 -3.36 -6.68 -15.37
C ALA A 19 -3.44 -6.27 -13.89
N GLY A 20 -4.60 -6.49 -13.28
CA GLY A 20 -4.92 -6.13 -11.88
C GLY A 20 -5.99 -5.05 -11.78
N ALA A 21 -7.14 -5.38 -11.17
CA ALA A 21 -8.30 -4.49 -11.02
C ALA A 21 -8.39 -3.82 -9.63
N GLY A 22 -7.23 -3.64 -8.94
CA GLY A 22 -7.13 -2.80 -7.75
C GLY A 22 -7.04 -1.31 -8.08
N MET A 23 -6.75 -0.45 -7.07
CA MET A 23 -6.65 1.01 -7.23
C MET A 23 -5.79 1.41 -8.42
N ALA A 24 -4.58 0.87 -8.56
CA ALA A 24 -3.66 1.25 -9.64
C ALA A 24 -4.22 0.89 -11.02
N GLY A 25 -4.86 -0.27 -11.17
CA GLY A 25 -5.45 -0.68 -12.45
C GLY A 25 -6.66 0.16 -12.82
N VAL A 26 -7.59 0.37 -11.88
CA VAL A 26 -8.77 1.22 -12.07
C VAL A 26 -8.35 2.64 -12.46
N GLN A 27 -7.42 3.23 -11.72
CA GLN A 27 -6.95 4.58 -12.00
C GLN A 27 -6.18 4.68 -13.33
N THR A 28 -5.52 3.58 -13.76
CA THR A 28 -4.91 3.53 -15.10
C THR A 28 -5.98 3.62 -16.18
N ALA A 29 -7.04 2.83 -16.08
CA ALA A 29 -8.14 2.85 -17.04
C ALA A 29 -8.85 4.21 -17.08
N VAL A 30 -9.12 4.80 -15.92
CA VAL A 30 -9.70 6.14 -15.77
C VAL A 30 -8.78 7.21 -16.39
N ALA A 31 -7.49 7.21 -16.01
CA ALA A 31 -6.52 8.21 -16.47
C ALA A 31 -6.31 8.15 -18.01
N LEU A 32 -6.31 6.97 -18.61
CA LEU A 32 -6.25 6.81 -20.05
C LEU A 32 -7.43 7.52 -20.72
N ARG A 33 -8.65 7.33 -20.23
CA ARG A 33 -9.85 7.99 -20.80
C ARG A 33 -9.87 9.49 -20.54
N GLU A 34 -9.56 9.93 -19.34
CA GLU A 34 -9.47 11.37 -19.00
C GLU A 34 -8.45 12.11 -19.87
N GLN A 35 -7.33 11.43 -20.22
CA GLN A 35 -6.27 12.01 -21.05
C GLN A 35 -6.52 11.82 -22.57
N GLY A 36 -7.65 11.22 -22.95
CA GLY A 36 -8.11 11.17 -24.34
C GLY A 36 -7.67 9.93 -25.13
N PHE A 37 -7.32 8.81 -24.47
CA PHE A 37 -7.09 7.55 -25.16
C PHE A 37 -8.38 7.00 -25.77
N THR A 38 -8.39 6.72 -27.07
CA THR A 38 -9.57 6.31 -27.83
C THR A 38 -9.55 4.83 -28.25
N GLY A 39 -8.43 4.12 -28.00
CA GLY A 39 -8.30 2.69 -28.28
C GLY A 39 -9.05 1.82 -27.26
N THR A 40 -8.91 0.52 -27.38
CA THR A 40 -9.51 -0.45 -26.45
C THR A 40 -8.76 -0.46 -25.12
N VAL A 41 -9.50 -0.46 -24.01
CA VAL A 41 -8.95 -0.66 -22.66
C VAL A 41 -9.63 -1.88 -22.03
N THR A 42 -8.85 -2.90 -21.70
CA THR A 42 -9.32 -4.10 -20.99
C THR A 42 -8.68 -4.14 -19.61
N LEU A 43 -9.49 -4.18 -18.56
CA LEU A 43 -9.06 -4.30 -17.16
C LEU A 43 -9.35 -5.71 -16.65
N ILE A 44 -8.30 -6.43 -16.24
CA ILE A 44 -8.38 -7.84 -15.82
C ILE A 44 -8.15 -7.94 -14.32
N GLY A 45 -9.04 -8.63 -13.60
CA GLY A 45 -8.94 -8.87 -12.17
C GLY A 45 -9.20 -10.32 -11.80
N ALA A 46 -8.36 -10.90 -10.92
CA ALA A 46 -8.52 -12.25 -10.41
C ALA A 46 -9.74 -12.42 -9.51
N GLU A 47 -10.14 -11.36 -8.78
CA GLU A 47 -11.31 -11.39 -7.91
C GLU A 47 -12.60 -11.21 -8.73
N PRO A 48 -13.71 -11.92 -8.36
CA PRO A 48 -14.98 -11.81 -9.09
C PRO A 48 -15.77 -10.56 -8.75
N HIS A 49 -15.31 -9.79 -7.75
CA HIS A 49 -15.99 -8.60 -7.26
C HIS A 49 -15.75 -7.38 -8.17
N GLN A 50 -16.72 -6.47 -8.22
CA GLN A 50 -16.50 -5.15 -8.80
C GLN A 50 -15.27 -4.52 -8.13
N PRO A 51 -14.41 -3.81 -8.89
CA PRO A 51 -13.23 -3.17 -8.34
C PRO A 51 -13.55 -2.30 -7.13
N TYR A 52 -12.77 -2.43 -6.06
CA TYR A 52 -13.05 -1.82 -4.77
C TYR A 52 -11.79 -1.29 -4.08
N ASP A 53 -12.00 -0.38 -3.13
CA ASP A 53 -10.95 0.22 -2.31
C ASP A 53 -10.62 -0.68 -1.10
N ARG A 54 -9.32 -0.97 -0.89
CA ARG A 54 -8.88 -1.91 0.16
C ARG A 54 -8.76 -1.30 1.56
N PRO A 55 -8.39 -0.01 1.77
CA PRO A 55 -8.27 0.55 3.12
C PRO A 55 -9.50 0.40 4.01
N PRO A 56 -10.75 0.44 3.51
CA PRO A 56 -11.92 0.20 4.35
C PRO A 56 -12.06 -1.23 4.88
N LEU A 57 -11.35 -2.21 4.28
CA LEU A 57 -11.44 -3.63 4.65
C LEU A 57 -10.93 -3.91 6.07
N SER A 58 -9.97 -3.13 6.59
CA SER A 58 -9.50 -3.23 7.97
C SER A 58 -10.27 -2.36 8.96
N LYS A 59 -11.29 -1.62 8.49
CA LYS A 59 -12.01 -0.58 9.24
C LYS A 59 -13.53 -0.73 9.11
N ALA A 60 -14.16 0.17 8.35
CA ALA A 60 -15.62 0.27 8.26
C ALA A 60 -16.28 -0.99 7.68
N VAL A 61 -15.68 -1.61 6.66
CA VAL A 61 -16.19 -2.86 6.06
C VAL A 61 -16.09 -4.00 7.06
N LEU A 62 -14.94 -4.17 7.72
CA LEU A 62 -14.72 -5.23 8.71
C LEU A 62 -15.70 -5.11 9.89
N LEU A 63 -15.94 -3.89 10.36
CA LEU A 63 -16.87 -3.59 11.46
C LEU A 63 -18.34 -3.62 11.06
N GLY A 64 -18.67 -3.86 9.78
CA GLY A 64 -20.04 -3.82 9.29
C GLY A 64 -20.68 -2.42 9.29
N LYS A 65 -19.86 -1.35 9.39
CA LYS A 65 -20.30 0.05 9.31
C LYS A 65 -20.48 0.54 7.86
N ALA A 66 -19.90 -0.18 6.91
CA ALA A 66 -20.10 -0.02 5.48
C ALA A 66 -20.41 -1.38 4.85
N GLU A 67 -21.33 -1.40 3.88
CA GLU A 67 -21.69 -2.63 3.15
C GLU A 67 -20.57 -3.11 2.23
N GLY A 68 -19.79 -2.18 1.68
CA GLY A 68 -18.67 -2.43 0.79
C GLY A 68 -17.82 -1.18 0.57
N SER A 69 -16.89 -1.28 -0.37
CA SER A 69 -15.98 -0.19 -0.75
C SER A 69 -15.74 -0.13 -2.27
N ALA A 70 -16.72 -0.59 -3.08
CA ALA A 70 -16.64 -0.53 -4.53
C ALA A 70 -16.33 0.90 -5.01
N PHE A 71 -15.51 1.01 -6.05
CA PHE A 71 -15.25 2.31 -6.67
C PHE A 71 -16.50 2.82 -7.38
N ASP A 72 -16.78 4.10 -7.23
CA ASP A 72 -17.84 4.79 -7.99
C ASP A 72 -17.30 5.16 -9.40
N VAL A 73 -17.16 4.13 -10.24
CA VAL A 73 -16.67 4.25 -11.63
C VAL A 73 -17.61 3.51 -12.56
N ASP A 74 -18.18 4.22 -13.51
CA ASP A 74 -18.98 3.64 -14.59
C ASP A 74 -18.06 3.20 -15.74
N PHE A 75 -17.58 1.96 -15.65
CA PHE A 75 -16.68 1.37 -16.64
C PHE A 75 -17.32 1.23 -18.04
N GLU A 76 -18.62 1.00 -18.11
CA GLU A 76 -19.37 0.89 -19.37
C GLU A 76 -19.38 2.24 -20.09
N SER A 77 -19.75 3.31 -19.41
CA SER A 77 -19.72 4.68 -19.96
C SER A 77 -18.31 5.13 -20.35
N LEU A 78 -17.28 4.64 -19.63
CA LEU A 78 -15.88 4.88 -19.99
C LEU A 78 -15.40 4.01 -21.17
N GLY A 79 -16.18 3.04 -21.61
CA GLY A 79 -15.76 2.10 -22.65
C GLY A 79 -14.58 1.23 -22.21
N VAL A 80 -14.55 0.82 -20.94
CA VAL A 80 -13.55 -0.09 -20.38
C VAL A 80 -14.14 -1.49 -20.25
N GLU A 81 -13.53 -2.46 -20.91
CA GLU A 81 -13.90 -3.86 -20.78
C GLU A 81 -13.39 -4.41 -19.45
N LEU A 82 -14.28 -4.90 -18.58
CA LEU A 82 -13.93 -5.58 -17.34
C LEU A 82 -13.93 -7.10 -17.55
N ARG A 83 -12.83 -7.75 -17.14
CA ARG A 83 -12.72 -9.21 -17.03
C ARG A 83 -12.39 -9.56 -15.58
N LEU A 84 -13.42 -9.81 -14.80
CA LEU A 84 -13.33 -10.15 -13.38
C LEU A 84 -13.39 -11.67 -13.18
N GLY A 85 -12.84 -12.17 -12.06
CA GLY A 85 -12.68 -13.61 -11.83
C GLY A 85 -11.78 -14.26 -12.87
N CYS A 86 -10.78 -13.52 -13.38
CA CYS A 86 -9.88 -13.96 -14.43
C CYS A 86 -8.43 -13.74 -13.99
N GLU A 87 -7.75 -14.80 -13.59
CA GLU A 87 -6.37 -14.75 -13.15
C GLU A 87 -5.40 -14.62 -14.32
N VAL A 88 -4.36 -13.78 -14.18
CA VAL A 88 -3.24 -13.73 -15.11
C VAL A 88 -2.21 -14.80 -14.75
N LEU A 89 -1.81 -15.59 -15.70
CA LEU A 89 -0.94 -16.78 -15.52
C LEU A 89 0.46 -16.58 -16.05
N GLY A 90 0.64 -15.68 -17.03
CA GLY A 90 1.93 -15.42 -17.66
C GLY A 90 1.84 -14.31 -18.69
N VAL A 91 2.98 -13.90 -19.23
CA VAL A 91 3.06 -12.95 -20.34
C VAL A 91 4.15 -13.38 -21.31
N ARG A 92 3.85 -13.23 -22.60
CA ARG A 92 4.77 -13.46 -23.72
C ARG A 92 4.99 -12.14 -24.46
N PRO A 93 5.94 -11.32 -24.00
CA PRO A 93 6.14 -10.00 -24.61
C PRO A 93 6.47 -10.05 -26.10
N GLY A 94 7.25 -11.04 -26.56
CA GLY A 94 7.59 -11.20 -27.97
C GLY A 94 6.40 -11.46 -28.89
N ASP A 95 5.29 -11.99 -28.34
CA ASP A 95 4.03 -12.23 -29.06
C ASP A 95 2.99 -11.14 -28.78
N HIS A 96 3.27 -10.21 -27.87
CA HIS A 96 2.32 -9.24 -27.33
C HIS A 96 1.05 -9.90 -26.80
N GLU A 97 1.19 -10.98 -26.02
CA GLU A 97 0.09 -11.73 -25.45
C GLU A 97 0.23 -11.90 -23.93
N LEU A 98 -0.89 -11.70 -23.23
CA LEU A 98 -1.06 -11.98 -21.80
C LEU A 98 -1.82 -13.29 -21.65
N ASP A 99 -1.24 -14.27 -20.96
CA ASP A 99 -1.89 -15.54 -20.68
C ASP A 99 -2.81 -15.40 -19.46
N THR A 100 -4.05 -15.82 -19.63
CA THR A 100 -5.06 -15.80 -18.55
C THR A 100 -5.81 -17.13 -18.47
N GLU A 101 -6.51 -17.38 -17.37
CA GLU A 101 -7.38 -18.56 -17.23
C GLU A 101 -8.45 -18.65 -18.33
N ALA A 102 -8.87 -17.51 -18.87
CA ALA A 102 -9.85 -17.45 -19.96
C ALA A 102 -9.19 -17.56 -21.38
N GLY A 103 -7.88 -17.78 -21.45
CA GLY A 103 -7.11 -17.83 -22.67
C GLY A 103 -6.24 -16.59 -22.90
N PRO A 104 -5.47 -16.56 -24.02
CA PRO A 104 -4.56 -15.47 -24.32
C PRO A 104 -5.30 -14.17 -24.67
N VAL A 105 -4.77 -13.04 -24.18
CA VAL A 105 -5.29 -11.71 -24.46
C VAL A 105 -4.22 -10.88 -25.18
N PRO A 106 -4.41 -10.55 -26.46
CA PRO A 106 -3.46 -9.75 -27.20
C PRO A 106 -3.50 -8.28 -26.78
N TYR A 107 -2.32 -7.65 -26.69
CA TYR A 107 -2.18 -6.23 -26.34
C TYR A 107 -1.21 -5.51 -27.29
N ASP A 108 -1.31 -4.20 -27.36
CA ASP A 108 -0.30 -3.31 -27.96
C ASP A 108 0.46 -2.57 -26.86
N VAL A 109 -0.15 -2.41 -25.69
CA VAL A 109 0.48 -1.93 -24.44
C VAL A 109 -0.05 -2.75 -23.28
N LEU A 110 0.83 -3.17 -22.39
CA LEU A 110 0.49 -3.86 -21.14
C LEU A 110 0.85 -2.98 -19.93
N VAL A 111 -0.05 -2.90 -18.96
CA VAL A 111 0.20 -2.25 -17.68
C VAL A 111 0.07 -3.28 -16.55
N LEU A 112 1.18 -3.51 -15.85
CA LEU A 112 1.26 -4.39 -14.69
C LEU A 112 0.80 -3.61 -13.46
N ALA A 113 -0.35 -3.98 -12.91
CA ALA A 113 -1.00 -3.36 -11.74
C ALA A 113 -1.49 -4.41 -10.72
N THR A 114 -0.82 -5.57 -10.67
CA THR A 114 -1.23 -6.72 -9.85
C THR A 114 -1.06 -6.48 -8.34
N GLY A 115 -0.37 -5.41 -7.96
CA GLY A 115 -0.25 -5.00 -6.56
C GLY A 115 0.64 -5.94 -5.74
N ALA A 116 0.20 -6.27 -4.54
CA ALA A 116 0.95 -7.12 -3.60
C ALA A 116 0.01 -8.15 -2.95
N GLU A 117 0.58 -9.27 -2.57
CA GLU A 117 -0.07 -10.35 -1.83
C GLU A 117 0.47 -10.44 -0.40
N PRO A 118 -0.34 -10.89 0.57
CA PRO A 118 0.11 -11.04 1.95
C PRO A 118 1.11 -12.18 2.07
N ILE A 119 2.08 -12.00 2.95
CA ILE A 119 3.00 -13.08 3.34
C ILE A 119 2.27 -14.02 4.29
N THR A 120 2.24 -15.30 3.94
CA THR A 120 1.66 -16.37 4.78
C THR A 120 2.67 -16.87 5.81
N LEU A 121 2.19 -17.33 6.95
CA LEU A 121 3.02 -18.01 7.92
C LEU A 121 3.18 -19.47 7.48
N PRO A 122 4.40 -20.00 7.33
CA PRO A 122 4.61 -21.37 6.88
C PRO A 122 3.86 -22.40 7.76
N GLY A 123 3.22 -23.38 7.13
CA GLY A 123 2.47 -24.45 7.83
C GLY A 123 1.11 -24.01 8.36
N THR A 124 0.56 -22.87 7.89
CA THR A 124 -0.79 -22.42 8.25
C THR A 124 -1.80 -22.63 7.14
N GLU A 125 -1.39 -23.13 5.99
CA GLU A 125 -2.26 -23.41 4.85
C GLU A 125 -3.33 -24.44 5.25
N GLY A 126 -4.60 -24.06 5.15
CA GLY A 126 -5.75 -24.92 5.47
C GLY A 126 -5.96 -25.17 6.98
N VAL A 127 -5.22 -24.53 7.87
CA VAL A 127 -5.46 -24.62 9.31
C VAL A 127 -6.74 -23.85 9.66
N PRO A 128 -7.76 -24.52 10.25
CA PRO A 128 -8.99 -23.85 10.61
C PRO A 128 -8.78 -22.70 11.59
N GLY A 129 -9.45 -21.57 11.34
CA GLY A 129 -9.37 -20.39 12.19
C GLY A 129 -8.16 -19.49 11.91
N VAL A 130 -7.31 -19.80 10.91
CA VAL A 130 -6.26 -18.91 10.43
C VAL A 130 -6.78 -18.05 9.29
N HIS A 131 -6.54 -16.77 9.37
CA HIS A 131 -7.03 -15.76 8.44
C HIS A 131 -5.92 -14.81 8.00
N LEU A 132 -6.06 -14.30 6.79
CA LEU A 132 -5.35 -13.14 6.27
C LEU A 132 -6.33 -11.96 6.20
N LEU A 133 -5.84 -10.76 5.91
CA LEU A 133 -6.68 -9.60 5.62
C LEU A 133 -6.08 -8.80 4.45
N ARG A 134 -6.54 -9.08 3.24
CA ARG A 134 -6.14 -8.40 2.02
C ARG A 134 -7.31 -8.17 1.07
N THR A 135 -8.22 -9.15 0.95
CA THR A 135 -9.32 -9.16 -0.01
C THR A 135 -10.66 -8.89 0.69
N LEU A 136 -11.69 -8.60 -0.12
CA LEU A 136 -13.06 -8.47 0.39
C LEU A 136 -13.52 -9.77 1.05
N ASP A 137 -13.23 -10.91 0.43
CA ASP A 137 -13.56 -12.23 0.99
C ASP A 137 -12.87 -12.48 2.35
N ASP A 138 -11.65 -11.98 2.54
CA ASP A 138 -10.97 -12.06 3.84
C ASP A 138 -11.74 -11.27 4.90
N ALA A 139 -12.13 -10.04 4.58
CA ALA A 139 -12.91 -9.20 5.49
C ALA A 139 -14.27 -9.84 5.82
N GLU A 140 -14.96 -10.41 4.82
CA GLU A 140 -16.22 -11.11 5.02
C GLU A 140 -16.08 -12.35 5.90
N ARG A 141 -15.00 -13.12 5.75
CA ARG A 141 -14.69 -14.26 6.64
C ARG A 141 -14.38 -13.84 8.07
N LEU A 142 -13.80 -12.66 8.27
CA LEU A 142 -13.46 -12.14 9.60
C LEU A 142 -14.63 -11.45 10.32
N ARG A 143 -15.64 -10.93 9.60
CA ARG A 143 -16.80 -10.28 10.23
C ARG A 143 -17.52 -11.16 11.27
N PRO A 144 -17.85 -12.44 11.00
CA PRO A 144 -18.48 -13.30 12.02
C PRO A 144 -17.56 -13.61 13.21
N VAL A 145 -16.23 -13.61 13.03
CA VAL A 145 -15.26 -13.77 14.12
C VAL A 145 -15.36 -12.60 15.09
N LEU A 146 -15.40 -11.37 14.57
CA LEU A 146 -15.56 -10.17 15.38
C LEU A 146 -16.95 -10.11 16.04
N ALA A 147 -18.01 -10.45 15.31
CA ALA A 147 -19.38 -10.42 15.81
C ALA A 147 -19.61 -11.37 17.00
N ARG A 148 -18.87 -12.49 17.05
CA ARG A 148 -18.91 -13.46 18.16
C ARG A 148 -18.00 -13.09 19.32
N GLN A 149 -17.23 -11.98 19.20
CA GLN A 149 -16.25 -11.53 20.19
C GLN A 149 -15.23 -12.63 20.57
N HIS A 150 -14.76 -13.36 19.57
CA HIS A 150 -13.78 -14.41 19.76
C HIS A 150 -12.47 -13.88 20.36
N SER A 151 -11.71 -14.76 21.02
CA SER A 151 -10.33 -14.50 21.39
C SER A 151 -9.45 -14.60 20.15
N ILE A 152 -8.65 -13.58 19.89
CA ILE A 152 -7.89 -13.46 18.65
C ILE A 152 -6.41 -13.28 18.96
N VAL A 153 -5.57 -14.07 18.30
CA VAL A 153 -4.14 -13.82 18.22
C VAL A 153 -3.82 -13.19 16.88
N VAL A 154 -3.22 -12.01 16.90
CA VAL A 154 -2.72 -11.31 15.71
C VAL A 154 -1.20 -11.57 15.63
N VAL A 155 -0.75 -12.13 14.53
CA VAL A 155 0.67 -12.37 14.27
C VAL A 155 1.24 -11.25 13.43
N GLY A 156 2.12 -10.45 14.01
CA GLY A 156 2.73 -9.25 13.43
C GLY A 156 2.11 -7.95 13.96
N ALA A 157 2.95 -7.07 14.48
CA ALA A 157 2.59 -5.73 14.96
C ALA A 157 2.95 -4.62 13.95
N GLY A 158 2.81 -4.93 12.64
CA GLY A 158 2.90 -3.96 11.54
C GLY A 158 1.63 -3.10 11.41
N TRP A 159 1.54 -2.29 10.35
CA TRP A 159 0.40 -1.39 10.11
C TRP A 159 -0.95 -2.11 10.09
N ILE A 160 -1.06 -3.19 9.32
CA ILE A 160 -2.33 -3.96 9.19
C ILE A 160 -2.65 -4.71 10.48
N GLY A 161 -1.63 -5.29 11.16
CA GLY A 161 -1.85 -5.95 12.45
C GLY A 161 -2.40 -4.99 13.51
N ALA A 162 -1.88 -3.76 13.58
CA ALA A 162 -2.37 -2.73 14.49
C ALA A 162 -3.78 -2.23 14.14
N GLU A 163 -4.08 -2.04 12.85
CA GLU A 163 -5.43 -1.66 12.39
C GLU A 163 -6.45 -2.77 12.68
N PHE A 164 -6.10 -4.02 12.37
CA PHE A 164 -6.98 -5.15 12.68
C PHE A 164 -7.21 -5.27 14.21
N ALA A 165 -6.14 -5.18 15.01
CA ALA A 165 -6.24 -5.20 16.46
C ALA A 165 -7.14 -4.06 16.98
N THR A 166 -7.07 -2.88 16.36
CA THR A 166 -7.96 -1.74 16.66
C THR A 166 -9.43 -2.10 16.41
N ALA A 167 -9.75 -2.61 15.23
CA ALA A 167 -11.12 -3.00 14.87
C ALA A 167 -11.64 -4.15 15.76
N ALA A 168 -10.80 -5.15 16.04
CA ALA A 168 -11.16 -6.27 16.91
C ALA A 168 -11.43 -5.83 18.35
N ARG A 169 -10.63 -4.89 18.89
CA ARG A 169 -10.88 -4.30 20.21
C ARG A 169 -12.16 -3.48 20.25
N GLU A 170 -12.42 -2.70 19.20
CA GLU A 170 -13.67 -1.94 19.06
C GLU A 170 -14.90 -2.86 19.03
N ALA A 171 -14.78 -4.03 18.40
CA ALA A 171 -15.82 -5.05 18.37
C ALA A 171 -15.96 -5.81 19.71
N GLY A 172 -15.08 -5.60 20.69
CA GLY A 172 -15.13 -6.25 22.01
C GLY A 172 -14.38 -7.57 22.10
N CYS A 173 -13.56 -7.94 21.10
CA CYS A 173 -12.74 -9.14 21.13
C CYS A 173 -11.61 -9.04 22.17
N ALA A 174 -11.21 -10.18 22.76
CA ALA A 174 -9.95 -10.30 23.47
C ALA A 174 -8.81 -10.44 22.43
N VAL A 175 -7.84 -9.51 22.44
CA VAL A 175 -6.79 -9.46 21.42
C VAL A 175 -5.41 -9.56 22.05
N THR A 176 -4.62 -10.55 21.60
CA THR A 176 -3.17 -10.64 21.86
C THR A 176 -2.44 -10.46 20.53
N VAL A 177 -1.55 -9.48 20.45
CA VAL A 177 -0.67 -9.27 19.30
C VAL A 177 0.71 -9.81 19.61
N VAL A 178 1.23 -10.71 18.76
CA VAL A 178 2.58 -11.29 18.90
C VAL A 178 3.47 -10.71 17.82
N GLU A 179 4.65 -10.22 18.20
CA GLU A 179 5.65 -9.63 17.34
C GLU A 179 7.00 -10.27 17.58
N ALA A 180 7.64 -10.74 16.52
CA ALA A 180 8.95 -11.39 16.62
C ALA A 180 10.08 -10.41 16.97
N ALA A 181 9.94 -9.15 16.55
CA ALA A 181 10.87 -8.08 16.88
C ALA A 181 10.68 -7.56 18.32
N ASP A 182 11.55 -6.66 18.72
CA ASP A 182 11.57 -6.02 20.05
C ASP A 182 10.48 -4.96 20.24
N ARG A 183 9.78 -4.55 19.19
CA ARG A 183 8.79 -3.45 19.19
C ARG A 183 7.80 -3.56 18.03
N PRO A 184 6.63 -2.90 18.11
CA PRO A 184 5.74 -2.76 16.96
C PRO A 184 6.41 -1.89 15.88
N LEU A 185 5.98 -2.05 14.62
CA LEU A 185 6.44 -1.28 13.47
C LEU A 185 7.97 -1.31 13.25
N ALA A 186 8.68 -2.34 13.75
CA ALA A 186 10.14 -2.45 13.71
C ALA A 186 10.71 -2.39 12.29
N GLY A 187 9.98 -2.89 11.28
CA GLY A 187 10.36 -2.81 9.86
C GLY A 187 10.03 -1.48 9.17
N ALA A 188 9.32 -0.56 9.86
CA ALA A 188 8.78 0.65 9.24
C ALA A 188 9.28 1.95 9.88
N LEU A 189 9.58 1.95 11.18
CA LEU A 189 9.93 3.14 11.95
C LEU A 189 11.17 2.93 12.81
N PRO A 190 11.98 3.99 13.05
CA PRO A 190 13.07 3.96 14.03
C PRO A 190 12.58 3.60 15.43
N PRO A 191 13.45 2.99 16.29
CA PRO A 191 13.06 2.58 17.63
C PRO A 191 12.44 3.68 18.48
N GLU A 192 13.02 4.88 18.43
CA GLU A 192 12.60 6.04 19.22
C GLU A 192 11.17 6.48 18.88
N VAL A 193 10.77 6.28 17.61
CA VAL A 193 9.44 6.68 17.11
C VAL A 193 8.40 5.59 17.37
N ALA A 194 8.79 4.32 17.24
CA ALA A 194 7.89 3.19 17.44
C ALA A 194 7.64 2.88 18.93
N ALA A 195 8.61 3.15 19.82
CA ALA A 195 8.49 2.83 21.24
C ALA A 195 7.30 3.48 21.95
N PRO A 196 6.98 4.78 21.77
CA PRO A 196 5.78 5.37 22.34
C PRO A 196 4.48 4.73 21.85
N MET A 197 4.47 4.19 20.63
CA MET A 197 3.29 3.57 20.03
C MET A 197 2.95 2.21 20.64
N ALA A 198 3.91 1.55 21.31
CA ALA A 198 3.68 0.29 22.00
C ALA A 198 2.66 0.41 23.15
N ALA A 199 2.63 1.56 23.84
CA ALA A 199 1.68 1.80 24.92
C ALA A 199 0.22 1.83 24.43
N TRP A 200 -0.03 2.14 23.17
CA TRP A 200 -1.38 2.24 22.61
C TRP A 200 -2.16 0.92 22.65
N TYR A 201 -1.43 -0.21 22.56
CA TYR A 201 -2.03 -1.53 22.69
C TYR A 201 -2.63 -1.73 24.08
N ALA A 202 -1.84 -1.49 25.15
CA ALA A 202 -2.32 -1.61 26.52
C ALA A 202 -3.44 -0.61 26.84
N ASP A 203 -3.33 0.63 26.37
CA ASP A 203 -4.37 1.67 26.52
C ASP A 203 -5.72 1.21 25.93
N SER A 204 -5.69 0.43 24.86
CA SER A 204 -6.89 -0.12 24.20
C SER A 204 -7.37 -1.44 24.83
N GLY A 205 -6.62 -2.02 25.76
CA GLY A 205 -6.87 -3.32 26.34
C GLY A 205 -6.44 -4.49 25.45
N ALA A 206 -5.58 -4.27 24.44
CA ALA A 206 -4.91 -5.33 23.71
C ALA A 206 -3.58 -5.70 24.41
N GLU A 207 -3.26 -6.99 24.42
CA GLU A 207 -1.95 -7.45 24.89
C GLU A 207 -0.96 -7.41 23.72
N LEU A 208 0.19 -6.73 23.89
CA LEU A 208 1.30 -6.77 22.94
C LEU A 208 2.43 -7.61 23.54
N ARG A 209 2.84 -8.65 22.84
CA ARG A 209 4.00 -9.48 23.17
C ARG A 209 5.07 -9.30 22.09
N THR A 210 6.13 -8.62 22.43
CA THR A 210 7.35 -8.51 21.61
C THR A 210 8.33 -9.66 21.90
N HIS A 211 9.34 -9.83 21.04
CA HIS A 211 10.26 -10.99 21.10
C HIS A 211 9.52 -12.35 21.08
N ALA A 212 8.29 -12.36 20.56
CA ALA A 212 7.37 -13.49 20.58
C ALA A 212 7.28 -14.11 19.17
N ARG A 213 8.26 -14.92 18.82
CA ARG A 213 8.28 -15.64 17.55
C ARG A 213 7.27 -16.80 17.59
N VAL A 214 6.40 -16.86 16.60
CA VAL A 214 5.52 -18.00 16.41
C VAL A 214 6.32 -19.16 15.87
N GLU A 215 6.22 -20.33 16.53
CA GLU A 215 6.79 -21.60 16.08
C GLU A 215 5.81 -22.30 15.12
N ARG A 216 4.54 -22.42 15.55
CA ARG A 216 3.46 -23.01 14.74
C ARG A 216 2.09 -22.57 15.21
N VAL A 217 1.11 -22.71 14.33
CA VAL A 217 -0.30 -22.53 14.64
C VAL A 217 -0.99 -23.90 14.64
N GLU A 218 -1.77 -24.15 15.69
CA GLU A 218 -2.60 -25.33 15.86
C GLU A 218 -4.07 -24.93 15.87
N PRO A 219 -5.02 -25.84 15.60
CA PRO A 219 -6.44 -25.54 15.79
C PRO A 219 -6.69 -25.08 17.24
N GLY A 220 -7.19 -23.84 17.39
CA GLY A 220 -7.49 -23.24 18.69
C GLY A 220 -6.30 -22.70 19.48
N ALA A 221 -5.07 -22.62 18.92
CA ALA A 221 -3.93 -22.05 19.63
C ALA A 221 -2.76 -21.63 18.73
N VAL A 222 -1.96 -20.70 19.22
CA VAL A 222 -0.63 -20.35 18.68
C VAL A 222 0.43 -20.82 19.67
N LEU A 223 1.44 -21.54 19.18
CA LEU A 223 2.61 -21.94 19.97
C LEU A 223 3.78 -21.00 19.63
N LEU A 224 4.35 -20.39 20.66
CA LEU A 224 5.55 -19.56 20.54
C LEU A 224 6.82 -20.40 20.70
N ALA A 225 7.93 -19.89 20.18
CA ALA A 225 9.24 -20.56 20.21
C ALA A 225 9.81 -20.75 21.64
N ASP A 226 9.31 -20.02 22.62
CA ASP A 226 9.66 -20.18 24.04
C ASP A 226 8.82 -21.26 24.75
N GLY A 227 7.94 -21.96 24.02
CA GLY A 227 7.03 -22.96 24.53
C GLY A 227 5.69 -22.42 25.06
N THR A 228 5.49 -21.10 25.05
CA THR A 228 4.22 -20.49 25.46
C THR A 228 3.11 -20.89 24.48
N ARG A 229 1.99 -21.38 25.01
CA ARG A 229 0.79 -21.68 24.22
C ARG A 229 -0.29 -20.64 24.46
N LEU A 230 -0.69 -19.93 23.41
CA LEU A 230 -1.73 -18.91 23.42
C LEU A 230 -3.03 -19.49 22.87
N PRO A 231 -4.07 -19.68 23.67
CA PRO A 231 -5.39 -20.05 23.16
C PRO A 231 -5.93 -18.95 22.22
N ALA A 232 -6.53 -19.35 21.10
CA ALA A 232 -7.12 -18.44 20.15
C ALA A 232 -8.28 -19.12 19.40
N ASP A 233 -9.44 -18.48 19.35
CA ASP A 233 -10.54 -18.92 18.50
C ASP A 233 -10.25 -18.56 17.02
N ALA A 234 -9.47 -17.51 16.80
CA ALA A 234 -8.99 -17.10 15.48
C ALA A 234 -7.56 -16.57 15.55
N VAL A 235 -6.81 -16.78 14.47
CA VAL A 235 -5.47 -16.25 14.28
C VAL A 235 -5.47 -15.40 13.00
N VAL A 236 -5.03 -14.13 13.10
CA VAL A 236 -4.91 -13.24 11.93
C VAL A 236 -3.43 -12.98 11.67
N VAL A 237 -2.97 -13.34 10.47
CA VAL A 237 -1.57 -13.22 10.08
C VAL A 237 -1.37 -11.93 9.29
N GLY A 238 -0.56 -11.00 9.85
CA GLY A 238 -0.23 -9.69 9.28
C GLY A 238 1.27 -9.40 9.31
N ILE A 239 2.09 -10.30 8.73
CA ILE A 239 3.57 -10.24 8.78
C ILE A 239 4.22 -9.57 7.58
N GLY A 240 3.44 -8.87 6.78
CA GLY A 240 3.91 -8.13 5.61
C GLY A 240 3.24 -8.55 4.31
N ALA A 241 3.67 -7.93 3.23
CA ALA A 241 3.23 -8.22 1.87
C ALA A 241 4.43 -8.24 0.93
N ARG A 242 4.29 -8.95 -0.18
CA ARG A 242 5.27 -8.98 -1.28
C ARG A 242 4.58 -8.64 -2.59
N PRO A 243 5.29 -8.08 -3.58
CA PRO A 243 4.74 -7.85 -4.91
C PRO A 243 4.14 -9.12 -5.52
N ALA A 244 2.96 -9.01 -6.11
CA ALA A 244 2.25 -10.13 -6.75
C ALA A 244 2.73 -10.30 -8.21
N THR A 245 3.96 -10.79 -8.38
CA THR A 245 4.71 -10.83 -9.65
C THR A 245 5.25 -12.21 -10.01
N ALA A 246 4.96 -13.24 -9.21
CA ALA A 246 5.46 -14.60 -9.43
C ALA A 246 5.11 -15.14 -10.83
N TRP A 247 3.96 -14.74 -11.39
CA TRP A 247 3.48 -15.09 -12.72
C TRP A 247 4.33 -14.52 -13.86
N LEU A 248 5.24 -13.55 -13.58
CA LEU A 248 6.17 -12.99 -14.57
C LEU A 248 7.41 -13.85 -14.79
N ALA A 249 7.55 -14.98 -14.09
CA ALA A 249 8.70 -15.86 -14.23
C ALA A 249 8.90 -16.31 -15.67
N GLY A 250 10.11 -16.10 -16.22
CA GLY A 250 10.44 -16.46 -17.59
C GLY A 250 9.98 -15.48 -18.67
N SER A 251 9.32 -14.38 -18.33
CA SER A 251 8.83 -13.37 -19.29
C SER A 251 9.93 -12.47 -19.88
N GLY A 252 11.10 -12.38 -19.23
CA GLY A 252 12.15 -11.42 -19.57
C GLY A 252 11.92 -10.02 -18.96
N ILE A 253 10.81 -9.78 -18.29
CA ILE A 253 10.59 -8.56 -17.49
C ILE A 253 11.50 -8.61 -16.26
N GLU A 254 12.26 -7.54 -16.01
CA GLU A 254 13.17 -7.46 -14.89
C GLU A 254 12.41 -7.38 -13.56
N VAL A 255 12.70 -8.35 -12.67
CA VAL A 255 12.15 -8.41 -11.31
C VAL A 255 13.30 -8.26 -10.31
N GLY A 256 13.13 -7.35 -9.34
CA GLY A 256 14.14 -7.04 -8.33
C GLY A 256 14.19 -8.06 -7.20
N ALA A 257 15.08 -7.80 -6.24
CA ALA A 257 15.39 -8.73 -5.15
C ALA A 257 14.21 -8.98 -4.17
N HIS A 258 13.26 -8.06 -4.09
CA HIS A 258 12.07 -8.19 -3.26
C HIS A 258 10.84 -8.69 -4.04
N GLY A 259 11.03 -9.12 -5.28
CA GLY A 259 9.96 -9.57 -6.17
C GLY A 259 9.25 -8.45 -6.92
N GLU A 260 9.68 -7.21 -6.81
CA GLU A 260 9.10 -6.06 -7.50
C GLU A 260 9.50 -5.99 -8.98
N VAL A 261 8.61 -5.49 -9.82
CA VAL A 261 8.96 -5.12 -11.20
C VAL A 261 9.86 -3.88 -11.17
N VAL A 262 11.02 -3.97 -11.83
CA VAL A 262 11.95 -2.85 -11.94
C VAL A 262 11.50 -1.92 -13.06
N ALA A 263 10.91 -0.78 -12.70
CA ALA A 263 10.52 0.25 -13.66
C ALA A 263 11.53 1.40 -13.69
N ASP A 264 11.58 2.12 -14.78
CA ASP A 264 12.35 3.37 -14.91
C ASP A 264 11.60 4.58 -14.30
N ALA A 265 12.14 5.78 -14.46
CA ALA A 265 11.52 7.01 -13.96
C ALA A 265 10.20 7.37 -14.67
N HIS A 266 9.87 6.70 -15.75
CA HIS A 266 8.64 6.88 -16.52
C HIS A 266 7.63 5.76 -16.26
N LEU A 267 7.92 4.87 -15.31
CA LEU A 267 7.17 3.64 -14.99
C LEU A 267 7.16 2.62 -16.13
N HIS A 268 8.14 2.69 -17.04
CA HIS A 268 8.35 1.73 -18.10
C HIS A 268 9.24 0.57 -17.58
N THR A 269 8.95 -0.65 -17.97
CA THR A 269 9.74 -1.84 -17.56
C THR A 269 10.96 -2.03 -18.46
N SER A 270 11.70 -3.11 -18.25
CA SER A 270 12.82 -3.53 -19.14
C SER A 270 12.33 -3.99 -20.53
N VAL A 271 11.03 -4.15 -20.74
CA VAL A 271 10.41 -4.63 -21.98
C VAL A 271 9.59 -3.51 -22.62
N GLU A 272 9.77 -3.31 -23.92
CA GLU A 272 9.04 -2.31 -24.71
C GLU A 272 7.52 -2.52 -24.58
N ASP A 273 6.76 -1.42 -24.59
CA ASP A 273 5.30 -1.40 -24.44
C ASP A 273 4.73 -2.03 -23.15
N VAL A 274 5.58 -2.28 -22.14
CA VAL A 274 5.15 -2.80 -20.82
C VAL A 274 5.47 -1.80 -19.71
N TYR A 275 4.45 -1.37 -18.99
CA TYR A 275 4.54 -0.46 -17.84
C TYR A 275 4.22 -1.20 -16.54
N ALA A 276 4.69 -0.67 -15.39
CA ALA A 276 4.36 -1.21 -14.08
C ALA A 276 4.03 -0.09 -13.09
N VAL A 277 2.99 -0.29 -12.25
CA VAL A 277 2.47 0.74 -11.36
C VAL A 277 1.86 0.16 -10.09
N GLY A 278 1.88 0.94 -9.01
CA GLY A 278 1.35 0.54 -7.70
C GLY A 278 2.31 -0.36 -6.91
N ASP A 279 1.75 -1.22 -6.05
CA ASP A 279 2.54 -2.00 -5.08
C ASP A 279 3.46 -3.06 -5.73
N CYS A 280 3.23 -3.43 -6.99
CA CYS A 280 4.07 -4.41 -7.69
C CYS A 280 5.34 -3.80 -8.30
N ALA A 281 5.48 -2.48 -8.33
CA ALA A 281 6.53 -1.77 -9.06
C ALA A 281 7.46 -0.98 -8.16
N SER A 282 8.76 -0.99 -8.48
CA SER A 282 9.73 -0.04 -7.94
C SER A 282 10.20 0.94 -9.02
N PHE A 283 10.53 2.16 -8.60
CA PHE A 283 10.96 3.23 -9.50
C PHE A 283 12.07 4.07 -8.87
N PRO A 284 13.01 4.67 -9.67
CA PRO A 284 14.04 5.53 -9.15
C PRO A 284 13.45 6.87 -8.72
N SER A 285 13.89 7.38 -7.57
CA SER A 285 13.56 8.72 -7.08
C SER A 285 14.82 9.61 -7.08
N ALA A 286 14.79 10.66 -7.86
CA ALA A 286 15.86 11.68 -7.85
C ALA A 286 15.84 12.47 -6.54
N ARG A 287 14.66 12.70 -5.98
CA ARG A 287 14.44 13.38 -4.70
C ARG A 287 15.17 12.71 -3.55
N TYR A 288 15.08 11.37 -3.48
CA TYR A 288 15.67 10.60 -2.38
C TYR A 288 17.01 9.96 -2.74
N GLY A 289 17.41 9.97 -4.02
CA GLY A 289 18.66 9.38 -4.50
C GLY A 289 18.69 7.84 -4.41
N THR A 290 17.55 7.21 -4.42
CA THR A 290 17.39 5.75 -4.30
C THR A 290 16.20 5.26 -5.10
N ARG A 291 16.10 3.94 -5.28
CA ARG A 291 14.90 3.29 -5.80
C ARG A 291 13.88 3.12 -4.68
N LEU A 292 12.62 3.41 -4.96
CA LEU A 292 11.50 3.26 -4.03
C LEU A 292 10.62 2.08 -4.44
N LEU A 293 10.24 1.25 -3.47
CA LEU A 293 9.14 0.31 -3.53
C LEU A 293 8.11 0.77 -2.49
N VAL A 294 6.95 1.22 -2.95
CA VAL A 294 5.98 1.92 -2.11
C VAL A 294 4.65 1.19 -2.13
N HIS A 295 4.34 0.45 -1.04
CA HIS A 295 3.09 -0.29 -0.86
C HIS A 295 2.04 0.60 -0.19
N HIS A 296 1.70 1.74 -0.81
CA HIS A 296 0.76 2.71 -0.25
C HIS A 296 -0.31 3.10 -1.25
N TRP A 297 -1.51 3.32 -0.75
CA TRP A 297 -2.68 3.73 -1.51
C TRP A 297 -2.43 4.94 -2.41
N ASP A 298 -1.74 5.97 -1.89
CA ASP A 298 -1.43 7.21 -2.63
C ASP A 298 -0.53 6.93 -3.85
N ASN A 299 0.42 5.97 -3.75
CA ASN A 299 1.25 5.54 -4.88
C ASN A 299 0.41 4.86 -5.98
N ALA A 300 -0.52 3.98 -5.57
CA ALA A 300 -1.43 3.32 -6.49
C ALA A 300 -2.43 4.28 -7.15
N LEU A 301 -2.76 5.40 -6.49
CA LEU A 301 -3.61 6.46 -7.03
C LEU A 301 -2.88 7.36 -8.02
N GLN A 302 -1.63 7.75 -7.72
CA GLN A 302 -0.93 8.79 -8.50
C GLN A 302 -0.16 8.25 -9.71
N GLY A 303 0.52 7.10 -9.57
CA GLY A 303 1.34 6.50 -10.62
C GLY A 303 0.60 6.31 -11.96
N PRO A 304 -0.66 5.87 -11.97
CA PRO A 304 -1.45 5.66 -13.18
C PRO A 304 -1.55 6.86 -14.12
N ARG A 305 -1.61 8.08 -13.58
CA ARG A 305 -1.67 9.31 -14.40
C ARG A 305 -0.38 9.49 -15.21
N THR A 306 0.76 9.16 -14.62
CA THR A 306 2.06 9.19 -15.31
C THR A 306 2.12 8.11 -16.39
N VAL A 307 1.66 6.88 -16.09
CA VAL A 307 1.59 5.79 -17.08
C VAL A 307 0.72 6.20 -18.26
N ALA A 308 -0.49 6.71 -18.01
CA ALA A 308 -1.38 7.16 -19.08
C ALA A 308 -0.77 8.28 -19.94
N ALA A 309 -0.10 9.26 -19.31
CA ALA A 309 0.60 10.33 -20.01
C ALA A 309 1.74 9.78 -20.90
N ASN A 310 2.49 8.78 -20.42
CA ASN A 310 3.59 8.17 -21.15
C ASN A 310 3.11 7.26 -22.29
N ILE A 311 1.95 6.62 -22.14
CA ILE A 311 1.33 5.85 -23.24
C ILE A 311 0.85 6.77 -24.38
N LEU A 312 0.37 7.97 -24.04
CA LEU A 312 -0.26 8.90 -25.00
C LEU A 312 0.68 9.97 -25.53
N GLY A 313 1.71 10.32 -24.77
CA GLY A 313 2.54 11.49 -25.05
C GLY A 313 3.82 11.16 -25.80
N GLU A 314 4.29 12.13 -26.61
CA GLU A 314 5.60 12.06 -27.25
C GLU A 314 6.73 12.45 -26.28
N THR A 315 6.43 13.20 -25.22
CA THR A 315 7.41 13.63 -24.22
C THR A 315 7.20 12.85 -22.93
N PRO A 316 8.18 12.04 -22.52
CA PRO A 316 8.06 11.25 -21.30
C PRO A 316 7.91 12.09 -20.03
N VAL A 317 6.96 11.71 -19.17
CA VAL A 317 6.70 12.32 -17.86
C VAL A 317 7.37 11.50 -16.79
N VAL A 318 8.14 12.17 -15.92
CA VAL A 318 8.84 11.53 -14.78
C VAL A 318 7.88 11.36 -13.61
N TYR A 319 7.95 10.20 -12.96
CA TYR A 319 7.26 9.88 -11.73
C TYR A 319 8.23 9.95 -10.53
N ASP A 320 8.13 10.99 -9.71
CA ASP A 320 8.94 11.17 -8.49
C ASP A 320 8.11 11.86 -7.39
N PRO A 321 7.06 11.20 -6.87
CA PRO A 321 6.16 11.76 -5.87
C PRO A 321 6.82 11.82 -4.49
N VAL A 322 6.20 12.57 -3.58
CA VAL A 322 6.40 12.41 -2.14
C VAL A 322 5.48 11.30 -1.66
N PRO A 323 5.99 10.11 -1.28
CA PRO A 323 5.15 9.04 -0.77
C PRO A 323 4.30 9.50 0.41
N TYR A 324 3.08 8.99 0.48
CA TYR A 324 2.16 9.30 1.57
C TYR A 324 1.34 8.08 1.94
N PHE A 325 1.12 7.88 3.25
CA PHE A 325 0.11 6.95 3.76
C PHE A 325 -0.46 7.41 5.10
N TRP A 326 -1.52 6.74 5.51
CA TRP A 326 -2.10 6.92 6.83
C TRP A 326 -2.47 5.57 7.45
N SER A 327 -2.64 5.57 8.77
CA SER A 327 -3.13 4.43 9.53
C SER A 327 -3.95 4.93 10.72
N GLU A 328 -5.00 4.20 11.05
CA GLU A 328 -5.81 4.45 12.23
C GLU A 328 -5.54 3.34 13.25
N GLN A 329 -4.95 3.71 14.39
CA GLN A 329 -4.52 2.76 15.39
C GLN A 329 -4.99 3.22 16.78
N PHE A 330 -5.83 2.41 17.42
CA PHE A 330 -6.25 2.62 18.80
C PHE A 330 -6.75 4.06 19.07
N GLY A 331 -7.60 4.59 18.17
CA GLY A 331 -8.16 5.93 18.25
C GLY A 331 -7.19 7.05 17.86
N ARG A 332 -6.01 6.73 17.32
CA ARG A 332 -5.02 7.71 16.88
C ARG A 332 -4.90 7.68 15.36
N PHE A 333 -4.92 8.87 14.74
CA PHE A 333 -4.71 9.03 13.31
C PHE A 333 -3.25 9.32 13.04
N VAL A 334 -2.56 8.34 12.44
CA VAL A 334 -1.15 8.38 12.09
C VAL A 334 -1.03 8.67 10.60
N GLN A 335 -0.24 9.67 10.25
CA GLN A 335 0.03 10.03 8.85
C GLN A 335 1.54 10.14 8.63
N TYR A 336 2.00 9.68 7.49
CA TYR A 336 3.41 9.74 7.12
C TYR A 336 3.55 10.28 5.71
N ALA A 337 4.53 11.14 5.48
CA ALA A 337 4.93 11.59 4.14
C ALA A 337 6.46 11.59 4.00
N GLY A 338 6.92 11.25 2.81
CA GLY A 338 8.33 11.25 2.47
C GLY A 338 9.02 9.89 2.56
N HIS A 339 10.37 9.92 2.71
CA HIS A 339 11.22 8.73 2.83
C HIS A 339 12.38 9.03 3.77
N HIS A 340 12.36 8.48 4.99
CA HIS A 340 13.30 8.85 6.04
C HIS A 340 14.62 8.06 6.09
N PRO A 341 14.82 6.90 5.45
CA PRO A 341 16.01 6.07 5.69
C PRO A 341 17.35 6.77 5.41
N ALA A 342 17.37 7.79 4.54
CA ALA A 342 18.58 8.57 4.25
C ALA A 342 18.70 9.88 5.06
N ALA A 343 17.88 10.06 6.09
CA ALA A 343 17.95 11.23 6.96
C ALA A 343 19.18 11.18 7.88
N ASP A 344 19.78 12.34 8.13
CA ASP A 344 20.92 12.52 9.02
C ASP A 344 20.53 13.10 10.39
N ARG A 345 19.29 13.61 10.50
CA ARG A 345 18.76 14.20 11.73
C ARG A 345 17.28 13.92 11.88
N MET A 346 16.87 13.65 13.12
CA MET A 346 15.46 13.54 13.52
C MET A 346 15.12 14.63 14.54
N VAL A 347 13.99 15.31 14.36
CA VAL A 347 13.51 16.39 15.24
C VAL A 347 12.10 16.08 15.72
N TRP A 348 11.92 16.03 17.03
CA TRP A 348 10.61 15.90 17.66
C TRP A 348 9.93 17.26 17.73
N ARG A 349 8.62 17.25 17.49
CA ARG A 349 7.73 18.39 17.53
C ARG A 349 6.51 18.04 18.37
N GLY A 350 6.53 18.46 19.62
CA GLY A 350 5.61 18.04 20.67
C GLY A 350 6.11 16.85 21.47
N ASP A 351 5.32 16.44 22.46
CA ASP A 351 5.63 15.33 23.36
C ASP A 351 5.01 14.03 22.83
N PRO A 352 5.77 12.95 22.60
CA PRO A 352 5.25 11.66 22.16
C PRO A 352 4.29 10.99 23.17
N ALA A 353 4.32 11.40 24.44
CA ALA A 353 3.33 10.98 25.44
C ALA A 353 1.97 11.69 25.29
N SER A 354 1.93 12.80 24.53
CA SER A 354 0.69 13.53 24.25
C SER A 354 -0.12 12.87 23.13
N PRO A 355 -1.43 13.17 23.00
CA PRO A 355 -2.26 12.65 21.91
C PRO A 355 -1.85 13.15 20.51
N ALA A 356 -1.04 14.22 20.43
CA ALA A 356 -0.72 14.86 19.16
C ALA A 356 0.74 15.35 19.13
N TRP A 357 1.51 14.78 18.19
CA TRP A 357 2.93 15.07 17.99
C TRP A 357 3.36 14.83 16.55
N THR A 358 4.54 15.34 16.19
CA THR A 358 5.14 15.12 14.87
C THR A 358 6.61 14.78 15.02
N VAL A 359 7.13 13.91 14.16
CA VAL A 359 8.56 13.70 13.95
C VAL A 359 8.91 14.17 12.55
N CYS A 360 9.95 15.00 12.45
CA CYS A 360 10.51 15.48 11.20
C CYS A 360 11.87 14.85 10.98
N TRP A 361 12.12 14.33 9.77
CA TRP A 361 13.43 13.81 9.35
C TRP A 361 14.08 14.77 8.35
N LEU A 362 15.29 15.16 8.62
CA LEU A 362 16.07 16.08 7.79
C LEU A 362 17.24 15.34 7.15
N ARG A 363 17.64 15.79 5.97
CA ARG A 363 18.91 15.48 5.32
C ARG A 363 19.52 16.78 4.82
N GLU A 364 20.70 17.14 5.32
CA GLU A 364 21.34 18.43 5.02
C GLU A 364 20.40 19.62 5.28
N ASP A 365 19.71 19.61 6.43
CA ASP A 365 18.68 20.54 6.86
C ASP A 365 17.43 20.60 5.95
N ARG A 366 17.28 19.76 4.93
CA ARG A 366 16.05 19.67 4.13
C ARG A 366 15.11 18.65 4.73
N LEU A 367 13.84 19.02 4.82
CA LEU A 367 12.81 18.06 5.25
C LEU A 367 12.65 16.97 4.18
N VAL A 368 12.90 15.72 4.55
CA VAL A 368 12.79 14.55 3.65
C VAL A 368 11.64 13.61 4.02
N ALA A 369 11.22 13.63 5.29
CA ALA A 369 10.05 12.89 5.73
C ALA A 369 9.46 13.49 7.01
N LEU A 370 8.20 13.18 7.27
CA LEU A 370 7.58 13.43 8.58
C LEU A 370 6.53 12.37 8.89
N LEU A 371 6.36 12.10 10.19
CA LEU A 371 5.26 11.33 10.74
C LEU A 371 4.48 12.22 11.70
N ALA A 372 3.17 12.30 11.51
CA ALA A 372 2.28 13.12 12.30
C ALA A 372 1.19 12.26 12.95
N VAL A 373 1.07 12.33 14.25
CA VAL A 373 -0.03 11.71 15.03
C VAL A 373 -0.96 12.82 15.48
N GLY A 374 -2.23 12.79 15.04
CA GLY A 374 -3.21 13.80 15.40
C GLY A 374 -2.89 15.25 14.96
N ARG A 375 -1.96 15.42 14.00
CA ARG A 375 -1.49 16.74 13.53
C ARG A 375 -1.60 16.90 12.00
N PRO A 376 -2.82 16.85 11.43
CA PRO A 376 -2.99 16.86 9.97
C PRO A 376 -2.50 18.15 9.30
N ARG A 377 -2.45 19.28 10.04
CA ARG A 377 -1.89 20.53 9.51
C ARG A 377 -0.38 20.44 9.31
N ASP A 378 0.35 19.82 10.24
CA ASP A 378 1.79 19.61 10.11
C ASP A 378 2.07 18.70 8.92
N LEU A 379 1.29 17.64 8.73
CA LEU A 379 1.43 16.77 7.57
C LEU A 379 1.24 17.53 6.25
N ALA A 380 0.13 18.27 6.11
CA ALA A 380 -0.17 18.99 4.87
C ALA A 380 0.90 20.04 4.52
N GLN A 381 1.42 20.75 5.53
CA GLN A 381 2.51 21.71 5.35
C GLN A 381 3.83 20.99 5.04
N GLY A 382 4.14 19.92 5.78
CA GLY A 382 5.37 19.15 5.61
C GLY A 382 5.48 18.52 4.22
N ARG A 383 4.40 17.93 3.69
CA ARG A 383 4.39 17.37 2.33
C ARG A 383 4.78 18.42 1.29
N ARG A 384 4.22 19.64 1.38
CA ARG A 384 4.59 20.75 0.48
C ARG A 384 6.03 21.21 0.65
N LEU A 385 6.56 21.19 1.88
CA LEU A 385 7.95 21.57 2.16
C LEU A 385 8.93 20.51 1.59
N ILE A 386 8.59 19.23 1.68
CA ILE A 386 9.35 18.15 1.04
C ILE A 386 9.32 18.29 -0.49
N GLU A 387 8.15 18.53 -1.07
CA GLU A 387 7.97 18.75 -2.51
C GLU A 387 8.83 19.92 -3.00
N ALA A 388 8.87 21.01 -2.24
CA ALA A 388 9.65 22.21 -2.55
C ALA A 388 11.15 22.12 -2.19
N GLY A 389 11.60 21.02 -1.54
CA GLY A 389 12.97 20.83 -1.10
C GLY A 389 13.48 21.92 -0.14
N ARG A 390 12.60 22.45 0.73
CA ARG A 390 12.93 23.58 1.62
C ARG A 390 13.91 23.19 2.71
N ARG A 391 14.84 24.08 3.02
CA ARG A 391 15.69 23.97 4.21
C ARG A 391 14.89 24.39 5.45
N MET A 392 15.14 23.71 6.54
CA MET A 392 14.44 23.91 7.80
C MET A 392 15.41 24.43 8.86
N ASP A 393 14.89 25.27 9.74
CA ASP A 393 15.54 25.60 10.99
C ASP A 393 15.17 24.52 12.03
N ALA A 394 16.14 23.69 12.39
CA ALA A 394 15.91 22.55 13.28
C ALA A 394 15.48 22.97 14.69
N GLU A 395 15.88 24.15 15.18
CA GLU A 395 15.45 24.68 16.47
C GLU A 395 14.00 25.15 16.39
N ALA A 396 13.64 25.91 15.36
CA ALA A 396 12.28 26.37 15.11
C ALA A 396 11.29 25.20 14.90
N LEU A 397 11.77 24.07 14.35
CA LEU A 397 10.94 22.85 14.19
C LEU A 397 10.46 22.26 15.52
N THR A 398 11.22 22.44 16.62
CA THR A 398 10.86 21.84 17.92
C THR A 398 9.62 22.48 18.54
N ASP A 399 9.27 23.72 18.18
CA ASP A 399 8.12 24.43 18.73
C ASP A 399 6.79 23.99 18.08
N PRO A 400 5.93 23.19 18.75
CA PRO A 400 4.68 22.72 18.18
C PRO A 400 3.61 23.82 18.03
N ALA A 401 3.80 24.98 18.59
CA ALA A 401 2.89 26.12 18.46
C ALA A 401 3.13 26.91 17.16
N ARG A 402 4.38 26.93 16.67
CA ARG A 402 4.74 27.58 15.41
C ARG A 402 4.21 26.76 14.22
N PRO A 403 3.56 27.34 13.20
CA PRO A 403 3.24 26.61 11.98
C PRO A 403 4.50 26.01 11.33
N LEU A 404 4.42 24.76 10.88
CA LEU A 404 5.58 24.04 10.30
C LEU A 404 6.23 24.80 9.11
N LYS A 405 5.38 25.45 8.30
CA LYS A 405 5.83 26.28 7.17
C LYS A 405 6.69 27.49 7.57
N ASP A 406 6.57 27.95 8.81
CA ASP A 406 7.31 29.12 9.34
C ASP A 406 8.61 28.71 10.06
N ALA A 407 8.94 27.41 10.06
CA ALA A 407 10.18 26.85 10.55
C ALA A 407 11.21 26.60 9.41
N THR A 408 11.08 27.33 8.30
CA THR A 408 12.07 27.27 7.21
C THR A 408 13.28 28.16 7.54
N ALA A 409 14.47 27.68 7.17
CA ALA A 409 15.67 28.51 7.14
C ALA A 409 15.65 29.40 5.89
N ASP A 410 16.21 30.60 5.99
CA ASP A 410 16.36 31.57 4.90
C ASP A 410 17.28 31.04 3.77
#